data_a0e9e95aabebc05bde71e12a5d02d364
#
_entry.id   a0e9e95aabebc05bde71e12a5d02d364
#
_cell.length_a   1.000
_cell.length_b   1.000
_cell.length_c   1.000
_cell.angle_alpha   90.00
_cell.angle_beta   90.00
_cell.angle_gamma   90.00
#
_symmetry.space_group_name_H-M   'P 1'
#
loop_
_entity.id
_entity.type
_entity.pdbx_description
1 polymer ?
#
loop_
_entity_poly.entity_id
_entity_poly.type
_entity_poly.pdbx_seq_one_letter_code
_entity_poly.pdbx_strand_id
1 'polypeptide(L)'
;MNLDDLERFKQLDTLNMLGEIDNLPDQLALAYQLGMKHDLPDWKNFRQVVIAGMGGSAIGADLLASYCASLAPLPVSVHRDYSLPLFARGEETLLICSSHSGN
;
A
#
# COMPACT_ATOMS: atom_id res chain seq x y z
N MET A 1 -17.24 -27.63 -9.18
CA MET A 1 -15.82 -27.22 -9.32
C MET A 1 -15.02 -27.95 -8.24
N ASN A 2 -13.94 -28.60 -8.62
CA ASN A 2 -13.01 -29.20 -7.68
C ASN A 2 -11.85 -28.22 -7.45
N LEU A 3 -11.73 -27.73 -6.23
CA LEU A 3 -10.68 -26.76 -5.85
C LEU A 3 -9.30 -27.38 -5.66
N ASP A 4 -9.20 -28.71 -5.73
CA ASP A 4 -7.93 -29.43 -5.65
C ASP A 4 -7.38 -29.80 -7.04
N ASP A 5 -8.08 -29.46 -8.11
CA ASP A 5 -7.66 -29.75 -9.49
C ASP A 5 -6.74 -28.65 -10.03
N LEU A 6 -5.46 -28.77 -9.71
CA LEU A 6 -4.42 -27.80 -10.07
C LEU A 6 -4.18 -27.73 -11.60
N GLU A 7 -4.39 -28.83 -12.31
CA GLU A 7 -4.24 -28.81 -13.77
C GLU A 7 -5.35 -27.99 -14.45
N ARG A 8 -6.56 -28.06 -13.92
CA ARG A 8 -7.66 -27.22 -14.40
C ARG A 8 -7.41 -25.75 -14.08
N PHE A 9 -6.82 -25.44 -12.95
CA PHE A 9 -6.45 -24.05 -12.63
C PHE A 9 -5.47 -23.48 -13.65
N LYS A 10 -4.44 -24.22 -14.03
CA LYS A 10 -3.50 -23.78 -15.07
C LYS A 10 -4.14 -23.49 -16.40
N GLN A 11 -5.18 -24.28 -16.77
CA GLN A 11 -5.93 -24.06 -18.02
C GLN A 11 -6.79 -22.80 -17.97
N LEU A 12 -7.33 -22.46 -16.80
CA LEU A 12 -8.18 -21.28 -16.61
C LEU A 12 -7.40 -20.01 -16.35
N ASP A 13 -6.31 -20.13 -15.58
CA ASP A 13 -5.45 -19.01 -15.20
C ASP A 13 -4.34 -18.79 -16.22
N THR A 14 -4.72 -18.35 -17.41
CA THR A 14 -3.80 -18.15 -18.53
C THR A 14 -2.75 -17.07 -18.32
N LEU A 15 -3.01 -16.14 -17.40
CA LEU A 15 -2.09 -15.06 -17.03
C LEU A 15 -1.27 -15.36 -15.75
N ASN A 16 -1.40 -16.57 -15.24
CA ASN A 16 -0.71 -17.03 -14.03
C ASN A 16 -0.95 -16.12 -12.80
N MET A 17 -2.19 -15.72 -12.58
CA MET A 17 -2.57 -14.90 -11.42
C MET A 17 -2.28 -15.63 -10.09
N LEU A 18 -2.44 -16.96 -10.08
CA LEU A 18 -2.12 -17.76 -8.88
C LEU A 18 -0.64 -17.62 -8.50
N GLY A 19 0.26 -17.63 -9.49
CA GLY A 19 1.68 -17.39 -9.26
C GLY A 19 1.97 -15.99 -8.71
N GLU A 20 1.26 -14.98 -9.21
CA GLU A 20 1.35 -13.61 -8.68
C GLU A 20 0.91 -13.54 -7.22
N ILE A 21 -0.19 -14.22 -6.87
CA ILE A 21 -0.69 -14.28 -5.49
C ILE A 21 0.31 -15.00 -4.58
N ASP A 22 0.84 -16.14 -5.02
CA ASP A 22 1.82 -16.92 -4.24
C ASP A 22 3.11 -16.14 -4.00
N ASN A 23 3.45 -15.21 -4.88
CA ASN A 23 4.66 -14.38 -4.79
C ASN A 23 4.50 -13.14 -3.90
N LEU A 24 3.29 -12.81 -3.45
CA LEU A 24 3.03 -11.63 -2.62
C LEU A 24 3.87 -11.58 -1.33
N PRO A 25 4.04 -12.68 -0.57
CA PRO A 25 4.88 -12.64 0.62
C PRO A 25 6.33 -12.27 0.33
N ASP A 26 6.91 -12.79 -0.76
CA ASP A 26 8.28 -12.47 -1.17
C ASP A 26 8.42 -11.03 -1.63
N GLN A 27 7.42 -10.51 -2.35
CA GLN A 27 7.37 -9.10 -2.74
C GLN A 27 7.32 -8.18 -1.53
N LEU A 28 6.52 -8.53 -0.53
CA LEU A 28 6.41 -7.76 0.71
C LEU A 28 7.74 -7.74 1.48
N ALA A 29 8.40 -8.90 1.60
CA ALA A 29 9.70 -9.00 2.25
C ALA A 29 10.76 -8.16 1.54
N LEU A 30 10.80 -8.21 0.20
CA LEU A 30 11.71 -7.40 -0.60
C LEU A 30 11.44 -5.90 -0.44
N ALA A 31 10.17 -5.50 -0.50
CA ALA A 31 9.78 -4.09 -0.33
C ALA A 31 10.19 -3.56 1.05
N TYR A 32 10.02 -4.36 2.09
CA TYR A 32 10.46 -4.00 3.45
C TYR A 32 11.98 -3.79 3.51
N GLN A 33 12.77 -4.69 2.93
CA GLN A 33 14.22 -4.56 2.89
C GLN A 33 14.67 -3.31 2.11
N LEU A 34 14.03 -3.03 0.98
CA LEU A 34 14.31 -1.83 0.19
C LEU A 34 13.97 -0.56 0.97
N GLY A 35 12.84 -0.55 1.66
CA GLY A 35 12.44 0.57 2.51
C GLY A 35 13.42 0.83 3.66
N MET A 36 13.94 -0.22 4.29
CA MET A 36 14.92 -0.09 5.37
C MET A 36 16.28 0.46 4.90
N LYS A 37 16.62 0.28 3.64
CA LYS A 37 17.86 0.78 3.03
C LYS A 37 17.72 2.18 2.44
N HIS A 38 16.49 2.68 2.31
CA HIS A 38 16.23 3.98 1.71
C HIS A 38 16.46 5.09 2.73
N ASP A 39 17.27 6.07 2.37
CA ASP A 39 17.49 7.26 3.19
C ASP A 39 16.25 8.16 3.14
N LEU A 40 15.66 8.39 4.29
CA LEU A 40 14.52 9.29 4.44
C LEU A 40 15.00 10.64 4.99
N PRO A 41 14.32 11.74 4.60
CA PRO A 41 14.59 13.04 5.22
C PRO A 41 14.35 12.99 6.74
N ASP A 42 15.13 13.78 7.49
CA ASP A 42 14.99 13.87 8.94
C ASP A 42 13.81 14.78 9.32
N TRP A 43 12.63 14.42 8.85
CA TRP A 43 11.37 15.08 9.18
C TRP A 43 10.83 14.54 10.47
N LYS A 44 10.43 15.42 11.37
CA LYS A 44 9.93 15.06 12.69
C LYS A 44 8.66 15.84 13.02
N ASN A 45 8.00 15.40 14.09
CA ASN A 45 6.85 16.09 14.69
C ASN A 45 5.59 16.09 13.82
N PHE A 46 5.37 15.03 13.07
CA PHE A 46 4.09 14.85 12.37
C PHE A 46 2.97 14.52 13.36
N ARG A 47 1.79 15.07 13.12
CA ARG A 47 0.57 14.76 13.85
C ARG A 47 -0.35 13.83 13.10
N GLN A 48 -0.20 13.71 11.80
CA GLN A 48 -0.99 12.81 10.96
C GLN A 48 -0.22 12.43 9.69
N VAL A 49 -0.62 11.29 9.14
CA VAL A 49 -0.19 10.84 7.82
C VAL A 49 -1.42 10.68 6.93
N VAL A 50 -1.39 11.25 5.75
CA VAL A 50 -2.41 11.10 4.72
C VAL A 50 -1.79 10.43 3.52
N ILE A 51 -2.38 9.33 3.07
CA ILE A 51 -1.90 8.61 1.90
C ILE A 51 -2.94 8.79 0.79
N ALA A 52 -2.54 9.46 -0.27
CA ALA A 52 -3.40 9.70 -1.43
C ALA A 52 -3.07 8.70 -2.53
N GLY A 53 -4.08 8.01 -3.03
CA GLY A 53 -3.95 7.03 -4.11
C GLY A 53 -5.30 6.62 -4.66
N MET A 54 -5.31 6.05 -5.86
CA MET A 54 -6.52 5.62 -6.54
C MET A 54 -6.46 4.12 -6.86
N GLY A 55 -7.61 3.45 -6.83
CA GLY A 55 -7.71 2.04 -7.20
C GLY A 55 -6.78 1.13 -6.41
N GLY A 56 -6.03 0.28 -7.11
CA GLY A 56 -5.08 -0.65 -6.51
C GLY A 56 -3.96 0.01 -5.71
N SER A 57 -3.56 1.23 -6.07
CA SER A 57 -2.55 1.99 -5.32
C SER A 57 -3.02 2.38 -3.92
N ALA A 58 -4.34 2.50 -3.73
CA ALA A 58 -4.92 2.81 -2.42
C ALA A 58 -5.07 1.57 -1.51
N ILE A 59 -5.13 0.36 -2.07
CA ILE A 59 -5.28 -0.88 -1.29
C ILE A 59 -4.07 -1.12 -0.39
N GLY A 60 -2.86 -0.90 -0.90
CA GLY A 60 -1.64 -0.99 -0.09
C GLY A 60 -1.65 0.00 1.08
N ALA A 61 -2.18 1.20 0.84
CA ALA A 61 -2.35 2.20 1.88
C ALA A 61 -3.39 1.77 2.95
N ASP A 62 -4.49 1.12 2.54
CA ASP A 62 -5.46 0.55 3.49
C ASP A 62 -4.82 -0.50 4.40
N LEU A 63 -4.02 -1.39 3.83
CA LEU A 63 -3.30 -2.41 4.60
C LEU A 63 -2.35 -1.75 5.61
N LEU A 64 -1.61 -0.75 5.18
CA LEU A 64 -0.71 0.01 6.06
C LEU A 64 -1.47 0.73 7.17
N ALA A 65 -2.57 1.43 6.84
CA ALA A 65 -3.38 2.13 7.82
C ALA A 65 -3.98 1.18 8.85
N SER A 66 -4.46 0.01 8.42
CA SER A 66 -4.98 -1.03 9.32
C SER A 66 -3.88 -1.58 10.24
N TYR A 67 -2.70 -1.84 9.70
CA TYR A 67 -1.56 -2.30 10.47
C TYR A 67 -1.10 -1.26 11.50
N CYS A 68 -1.05 0.01 11.11
CA CYS A 68 -0.61 1.11 11.97
C CYS A 68 -1.63 1.50 13.04
N ALA A 69 -2.91 1.15 12.88
CA ALA A 69 -3.98 1.60 13.77
C ALA A 69 -3.74 1.28 15.26
N SER A 70 -3.06 0.15 15.54
CA SER A 70 -2.72 -0.25 16.91
C SER A 70 -1.26 0.03 17.31
N LEU A 71 -0.43 0.48 16.38
CA LEU A 71 1.01 0.63 16.58
C LEU A 71 1.48 2.08 16.51
N ALA A 72 0.89 2.88 15.63
CA ALA A 72 1.27 4.26 15.44
C ALA A 72 0.54 5.19 16.42
N PRO A 73 1.24 6.14 17.04
CA PRO A 73 0.62 7.09 17.97
C PRO A 73 -0.12 8.24 17.27
N LEU A 74 -0.23 8.20 15.95
CA LEU A 74 -0.86 9.23 15.13
C LEU A 74 -1.77 8.61 14.07
N PRO A 75 -2.81 9.32 13.60
CA PRO A 75 -3.72 8.82 12.58
C PRO A 75 -3.00 8.63 11.24
N VAL A 76 -3.29 7.52 10.58
CA VAL A 76 -2.92 7.25 9.18
C VAL A 76 -4.22 7.08 8.40
N SER A 77 -4.50 8.00 7.50
CA SER A 77 -5.73 8.00 6.69
C SER A 77 -5.43 7.82 5.21
N VAL A 78 -6.37 7.21 4.50
CA VAL A 78 -6.28 6.95 3.06
C VAL A 78 -7.30 7.79 2.33
N HIS A 79 -6.87 8.51 1.30
CA HIS A 79 -7.71 9.38 0.49
C HIS A 79 -7.73 8.91 -0.97
N ARG A 80 -8.95 8.71 -1.49
CA ARG A 80 -9.20 8.17 -2.84
C ARG A 80 -9.97 9.16 -3.70
N ASP A 81 -9.41 10.34 -3.90
CA ASP A 81 -10.03 11.35 -4.76
C ASP A 81 -8.95 12.22 -5.40
N TYR A 82 -9.33 13.01 -6.40
CA TYR A 82 -8.41 13.92 -7.08
C TYR A 82 -8.06 15.16 -6.25
N SER A 83 -8.93 15.54 -5.34
CA SER A 83 -8.66 16.63 -4.40
C SER A 83 -8.25 16.09 -3.04
N LEU A 84 -7.46 16.85 -2.30
CA LEU A 84 -7.10 16.49 -0.93
C LEU A 84 -8.15 17.02 0.05
N PRO A 85 -8.38 16.31 1.17
CA PRO A 85 -9.23 16.85 2.22
C PRO A 85 -8.60 18.10 2.84
N LEU A 86 -9.42 18.99 3.35
CA LEU A 86 -8.95 20.27 3.92
C LEU A 86 -7.99 20.09 5.11
N PHE A 87 -8.10 19.00 5.84
CA PHE A 87 -7.20 18.72 6.96
C PHE A 87 -5.81 18.25 6.53
N ALA A 88 -5.63 17.83 5.27
CA ALA A 88 -4.35 17.38 4.72
C ALA A 88 -3.46 18.57 4.34
N ARG A 89 -3.05 19.34 5.33
CA ARG A 89 -2.22 20.54 5.16
C ARG A 89 -1.38 20.83 6.39
N GLY A 90 -0.39 21.69 6.23
CA GLY A 90 0.49 22.14 7.30
C GLY A 90 1.75 21.29 7.45
N GLU A 91 2.72 21.84 8.16
CA GLU A 91 4.04 21.22 8.35
C GLU A 91 4.00 19.95 9.23
N GLU A 92 2.92 19.75 9.98
CA GLU A 92 2.72 18.60 10.86
C GLU A 92 1.99 17.44 10.14
N THR A 93 1.70 17.59 8.85
CA THR A 93 1.07 16.57 8.02
C THR A 93 2.08 15.96 7.05
N LEU A 94 2.26 14.65 7.12
CA LEU A 94 2.99 13.91 6.09
C LEU A 94 2.00 13.44 5.03
N LEU A 95 2.17 13.92 3.80
CA LEU A 95 1.39 13.48 2.65
C LEU A 95 2.23 12.53 1.81
N ILE A 96 1.71 11.33 1.59
CA ILE A 96 2.31 10.32 0.73
C ILE A 96 1.42 10.12 -0.48
N CYS A 97 1.93 10.38 -1.68
CA CYS A 97 1.21 10.13 -2.93
C CYS A 97 1.67 8.80 -3.53
N SER A 98 0.74 7.86 -3.69
CA SER A 98 0.99 6.54 -4.23
C SER A 98 0.34 6.39 -5.59
N SER A 99 1.16 6.18 -6.63
CA SER A 99 0.68 5.99 -8.00
C SER A 99 1.54 4.95 -8.71
N HIS A 100 0.92 3.90 -9.25
CA HIS A 100 1.61 2.89 -10.06
C HIS A 100 1.87 3.41 -11.48
N SER A 101 0.89 4.10 -12.07
CA SER A 101 1.01 4.65 -13.44
C SER A 101 1.83 5.93 -13.52
N GLY A 102 1.97 6.64 -12.42
CA GLY A 102 2.63 7.95 -12.39
C GLY A 102 1.76 9.10 -12.88
N ASN A 103 0.49 8.84 -13.13
CA ASN A 103 -0.47 9.85 -13.57
C ASN A 103 -1.17 10.53 -12.39
#